data_deab59cb8a2c4844f184ae079abd3111
#
_entry.id   deab59cb8a2c4844f184ae079abd3111
#
_cell.length_a   1.000
_cell.length_b   1.000
_cell.length_c   1.000
_cell.angle_alpha   90.00
_cell.angle_beta   90.00
_cell.angle_gamma   90.00
#
_symmetry.space_group_name_H-M   'P 1'
#
loop_
_entity.id
_entity.type
_entity.pdbx_description
1 polymer ?
#
loop_
_entity_poly.entity_id
_entity_poly.type
_entity_poly.pdbx_seq_one_letter_code
_entity_poly.pdbx_strand_id
1 'polypeptide(L)'
;MDQYSVKSNSYDSTFPDPFASHDVKVGKRYGLQYAKAIYGQWGSAQYEGSLYSKRFREFEVSRDYANGTQDTSIYKQILTSLDPNNGDGSLVNLDWTPVPIVPKFVKIVVNKILSSKFYPNIEAVDPLSRSEKDYEKNKMKIFIENKDILKEAKDSGLRTEVDPDSLPDTAEETEIFLETNIKTAAEIAAQIGINLTLSWNDFDERIFRRNVEDLVTCGIAVTKRSNDPNYGIVEDYVDPAFFIHSFTSDPNFTDITYAGHVKRMSISELKRTAGNQFTEDEYEKMARTVMNRFGNDSSRLMGSGYDPGMERYYYGYDEYTIEVLDFEFVSVDNIIFEKKESRFGNIGFYYKGHKYNAPQQSVYDREAVYMQNQTLYGGNYILGTDYIYDYGLKKNIPKNVHDLTRTRMSY
;
A
#
# COMPACT_ATOMS: atom_id res chain seq x y z
N MET A 1 19.31 -34.32 -2.42
CA MET A 1 19.76 -34.10 -3.82
C MET A 1 19.52 -32.67 -4.18
N ASP A 2 20.58 -31.86 -4.03
CA ASP A 2 20.58 -30.44 -4.28
C ASP A 2 20.89 -30.20 -5.75
N GLN A 3 19.86 -29.94 -6.53
CA GLN A 3 20.02 -29.53 -7.93
C GLN A 3 19.42 -28.18 -8.21
N TYR A 4 19.89 -27.15 -7.50
CA TYR A 4 19.74 -25.77 -7.94
C TYR A 4 21.04 -25.01 -7.72
N SER A 5 22.05 -25.34 -8.55
CA SER A 5 23.21 -24.48 -8.68
C SER A 5 22.81 -23.28 -9.54
N VAL A 6 22.50 -22.16 -8.92
CA VAL A 6 22.36 -20.89 -9.62
C VAL A 6 23.75 -20.42 -10.01
N LYS A 7 24.08 -20.54 -11.31
CA LYS A 7 25.22 -19.85 -11.89
C LYS A 7 24.98 -18.34 -11.81
N SER A 8 25.79 -17.66 -11.06
CA SER A 8 25.87 -16.19 -11.04
C SER A 8 26.38 -15.72 -12.40
N ASN A 9 25.54 -15.14 -13.22
CA ASN A 9 25.82 -14.16 -14.28
C ASN A 9 24.74 -14.18 -15.36
N SER A 10 23.52 -13.89 -14.99
CA SER A 10 22.54 -13.28 -15.87
C SER A 10 21.44 -12.74 -14.98
N TYR A 11 20.91 -11.60 -15.31
CA TYR A 11 19.68 -11.07 -14.72
C TYR A 11 18.58 -12.09 -15.00
N ASP A 12 18.44 -13.05 -14.10
CA ASP A 12 17.42 -14.09 -14.21
C ASP A 12 16.09 -13.41 -13.83
N SER A 13 15.45 -12.83 -14.84
CA SER A 13 14.17 -12.14 -14.73
C SER A 13 12.99 -13.10 -14.58
N THR A 14 13.27 -14.38 -14.39
CA THR A 14 12.24 -15.41 -14.21
C THR A 14 11.77 -15.46 -12.75
N PHE A 15 10.45 -15.33 -12.59
CA PHE A 15 9.85 -15.54 -11.28
C PHE A 15 10.06 -16.97 -10.79
N PRO A 16 10.27 -17.18 -9.49
CA PRO A 16 10.39 -18.53 -8.95
C PRO A 16 9.07 -19.27 -9.05
N ASP A 17 9.14 -20.61 -8.93
CA ASP A 17 7.97 -21.49 -9.05
C ASP A 17 6.86 -21.10 -8.04
N PRO A 18 5.68 -20.72 -8.51
CA PRO A 18 4.55 -20.35 -7.64
C PRO A 18 3.98 -21.54 -6.85
N PHE A 19 4.22 -22.77 -7.32
CA PHE A 19 3.78 -24.02 -6.68
C PHE A 19 4.78 -24.57 -5.65
N ALA A 20 5.89 -23.87 -5.42
CA ALA A 20 6.85 -24.25 -4.40
C ALA A 20 6.18 -24.44 -3.04
N SER A 21 6.71 -25.36 -2.22
CA SER A 21 6.17 -25.58 -0.88
C SER A 21 6.32 -24.36 0.01
N HIS A 22 5.46 -24.23 1.02
CA HIS A 22 5.50 -23.14 1.98
C HIS A 22 6.90 -22.94 2.59
N ASP A 23 7.59 -24.03 2.97
CA ASP A 23 8.94 -23.95 3.56
C ASP A 23 9.97 -23.33 2.60
N VAL A 24 9.84 -23.61 1.30
CA VAL A 24 10.71 -23.03 0.27
C VAL A 24 10.40 -21.53 0.11
N LYS A 25 9.11 -21.18 0.11
CA LYS A 25 8.66 -19.77 -0.05
C LYS A 25 9.08 -18.88 1.12
N VAL A 26 9.12 -19.40 2.34
CA VAL A 26 9.62 -18.67 3.53
C VAL A 26 11.14 -18.45 3.47
N GLY A 27 11.86 -19.24 2.68
CA GLY A 27 13.31 -19.15 2.57
C GLY A 27 13.79 -17.85 1.91
N LYS A 28 14.81 -17.19 2.48
CA LYS A 28 15.41 -15.95 1.94
C LYS A 28 15.82 -16.08 0.46
N ARG A 29 16.21 -17.26 0.01
CA ARG A 29 16.62 -17.51 -1.39
C ARG A 29 15.45 -17.32 -2.37
N TYR A 30 14.26 -17.80 -2.01
CA TYR A 30 13.06 -17.62 -2.82
C TYR A 30 12.67 -16.14 -2.91
N GLY A 31 12.70 -15.42 -1.76
CA GLY A 31 12.46 -14.00 -1.72
C GLY A 31 13.45 -13.18 -2.55
N LEU A 32 14.73 -13.52 -2.48
CA LEU A 32 15.77 -12.88 -3.29
C LEU A 32 15.55 -13.08 -4.79
N GLN A 33 15.20 -14.31 -5.21
CA GLN A 33 14.89 -14.59 -6.61
C GLN A 33 13.66 -13.83 -7.08
N TYR A 34 12.62 -13.74 -6.24
CA TYR A 34 11.41 -12.99 -6.53
C TYR A 34 11.70 -11.48 -6.66
N ALA A 35 12.47 -10.91 -5.72
CA ALA A 35 12.88 -9.52 -5.75
C ALA A 35 13.73 -9.18 -7.00
N LYS A 36 14.65 -10.07 -7.38
CA LYS A 36 15.43 -9.92 -8.61
C LYS A 36 14.56 -9.99 -9.87
N ALA A 37 13.52 -10.82 -9.88
CA ALA A 37 12.57 -10.88 -10.98
C ALA A 37 11.74 -9.59 -11.12
N ILE A 38 11.21 -9.08 -10.00
CA ILE A 38 10.54 -7.75 -9.98
C ILE A 38 11.48 -6.67 -10.51
N TYR A 39 12.69 -6.64 -9.97
CA TYR A 39 13.70 -5.67 -10.37
C TYR A 39 14.08 -5.79 -11.84
N GLY A 40 14.22 -7.01 -12.36
CA GLY A 40 14.50 -7.26 -13.77
C GLY A 40 13.37 -6.75 -14.69
N GLN A 41 12.13 -6.98 -14.32
CA GLN A 41 10.97 -6.43 -15.07
C GLN A 41 10.94 -4.91 -15.02
N TRP A 42 11.22 -4.32 -13.86
CA TRP A 42 11.26 -2.87 -13.71
C TRP A 42 12.50 -2.25 -14.37
N GLY A 43 13.67 -2.89 -14.27
CA GLY A 43 14.90 -2.46 -14.94
C GLY A 43 14.82 -2.55 -16.46
N SER A 44 14.16 -3.57 -17.01
CA SER A 44 13.86 -3.65 -18.45
C SER A 44 12.92 -2.52 -18.89
N ALA A 45 12.22 -1.94 -17.95
CA ALA A 45 11.38 -0.76 -18.15
C ALA A 45 12.16 0.52 -18.48
N GLN A 46 13.44 0.57 -18.19
CA GLN A 46 14.29 1.73 -18.53
C GLN A 46 14.67 1.81 -20.01
N TYR A 47 14.53 0.72 -20.77
CA TYR A 47 14.73 0.78 -22.21
C TYR A 47 13.55 1.50 -22.87
N GLU A 48 13.87 2.39 -23.81
CA GLU A 48 12.89 3.11 -24.61
C GLU A 48 11.86 2.13 -25.21
N GLY A 49 10.61 2.23 -24.73
CA GLY A 49 9.49 1.40 -25.20
C GLY A 49 8.83 0.51 -24.14
N SER A 50 9.39 0.37 -22.93
CA SER A 50 8.68 -0.34 -21.89
C SER A 50 7.54 0.50 -21.30
N LEU A 51 6.49 -0.18 -20.81
CA LEU A 51 5.33 0.48 -20.19
C LEU A 51 5.74 1.33 -18.99
N TYR A 52 6.73 0.88 -18.22
CA TYR A 52 7.19 1.59 -17.02
C TYR A 52 7.96 2.87 -17.36
N SER A 53 8.88 2.83 -18.35
CA SER A 53 9.62 4.03 -18.72
C SER A 53 8.71 5.07 -19.37
N LYS A 54 7.70 4.62 -20.11
CA LYS A 54 6.67 5.49 -20.65
C LYS A 54 5.87 6.15 -19.54
N ARG A 55 5.39 5.38 -18.55
CA ARG A 55 4.64 5.90 -17.39
C ARG A 55 5.48 6.88 -16.58
N PHE A 56 6.75 6.55 -16.31
CA PHE A 56 7.65 7.43 -15.59
C PHE A 56 7.79 8.80 -16.27
N ARG A 57 8.04 8.81 -17.58
CA ARG A 57 8.11 10.07 -18.35
C ARG A 57 6.77 10.82 -18.36
N GLU A 58 5.66 10.11 -18.47
CA GLU A 58 4.33 10.73 -18.43
C GLU A 58 4.09 11.42 -17.07
N PHE A 59 4.55 10.81 -15.96
CA PHE A 59 4.46 11.41 -14.62
C PHE A 59 5.36 12.64 -14.49
N GLU A 60 6.60 12.59 -14.99
CA GLU A 60 7.49 13.75 -15.01
C GLU A 60 6.87 14.90 -15.78
N VAL A 61 6.44 14.64 -17.01
CA VAL A 61 5.79 15.66 -17.86
C VAL A 61 4.54 16.23 -17.18
N SER A 62 3.71 15.37 -16.56
CA SER A 62 2.51 15.83 -15.85
C SER A 62 2.85 16.73 -14.67
N ARG A 63 3.87 16.39 -13.88
CA ARG A 63 4.37 17.21 -12.77
C ARG A 63 4.97 18.53 -13.24
N ASP A 64 5.70 18.54 -14.36
CA ASP A 64 6.23 19.76 -14.94
C ASP A 64 5.11 20.71 -15.40
N TYR A 65 4.06 20.19 -16.01
CA TYR A 65 2.87 21.00 -16.32
C TYR A 65 2.17 21.50 -15.03
N ALA A 66 2.04 20.65 -14.02
CA ALA A 66 1.43 21.03 -12.76
C ALA A 66 2.22 22.11 -12.01
N ASN A 67 3.55 22.13 -12.18
CA ASN A 67 4.45 23.09 -11.56
C ASN A 67 4.71 24.33 -12.45
N GLY A 68 4.37 24.25 -13.75
CA GLY A 68 4.65 25.31 -14.73
C GLY A 68 6.13 25.35 -15.16
N THR A 69 6.84 24.24 -15.03
CA THR A 69 8.27 24.06 -15.39
C THR A 69 8.46 23.29 -16.69
N GLN A 70 7.40 23.15 -17.50
CA GLN A 70 7.45 22.38 -18.73
C GLN A 70 8.57 22.82 -19.67
N ASP A 71 9.21 21.85 -20.33
CA ASP A 71 10.23 22.11 -21.35
C ASP A 71 9.61 22.72 -22.62
N THR A 72 10.06 23.91 -22.95
CA THR A 72 9.62 24.65 -24.13
C THR A 72 10.47 24.38 -25.36
N SER A 73 11.59 23.65 -25.23
CA SER A 73 12.50 23.38 -26.35
C SER A 73 11.83 22.59 -27.48
N ILE A 74 10.92 21.67 -27.14
CA ILE A 74 10.15 20.88 -28.11
C ILE A 74 9.29 21.78 -28.98
N TYR A 75 8.62 22.78 -28.41
CA TYR A 75 7.78 23.73 -29.15
C TYR A 75 8.63 24.60 -30.08
N LYS A 76 9.81 25.02 -29.61
CA LYS A 76 10.77 25.76 -30.44
C LYS A 76 11.19 24.92 -31.66
N GLN A 77 11.55 23.68 -31.47
CA GLN A 77 11.94 22.76 -32.55
C GLN A 77 10.81 22.54 -33.54
N ILE A 78 9.58 22.32 -33.10
CA ILE A 78 8.41 22.12 -33.98
C ILE A 78 8.18 23.36 -34.80
N LEU A 79 8.19 24.56 -34.22
CA LEU A 79 7.98 25.80 -34.94
C LEU A 79 9.11 26.10 -35.94
N THR A 80 10.36 25.82 -35.55
CA THR A 80 11.51 25.97 -36.43
C THR A 80 11.45 24.99 -37.63
N SER A 81 10.96 23.75 -37.38
CA SER A 81 10.82 22.75 -38.47
C SER A 81 9.69 23.05 -39.43
N LEU A 82 8.71 23.86 -39.06
CA LEU A 82 7.59 24.27 -39.91
C LEU A 82 7.91 25.49 -40.78
N ASP A 83 9.02 26.16 -40.56
CA ASP A 83 9.43 27.32 -41.34
C ASP A 83 10.26 26.89 -42.58
N PRO A 84 9.74 27.05 -43.82
CA PRO A 84 10.43 26.62 -45.04
C PRO A 84 11.70 27.42 -45.36
N ASN A 85 11.92 28.55 -44.69
CA ASN A 85 13.07 29.43 -44.90
C ASN A 85 14.18 29.28 -43.85
N ASN A 86 14.26 28.13 -43.17
CA ASN A 86 15.25 27.92 -42.12
C ASN A 86 15.20 28.91 -40.95
N GLY A 87 14.06 29.38 -40.61
CA GLY A 87 13.58 29.99 -39.41
C GLY A 87 14.49 30.68 -38.40
N ASP A 88 15.69 31.01 -38.77
CA ASP A 88 16.73 31.47 -37.83
C ASP A 88 16.54 32.91 -37.37
N GLY A 89 15.59 33.62 -37.91
CA GLY A 89 15.43 35.05 -37.62
C GLY A 89 14.09 35.50 -37.04
N SER A 90 12.99 34.83 -37.36
CA SER A 90 11.66 35.37 -37.04
C SER A 90 11.11 34.89 -35.68
N LEU A 91 11.53 33.72 -35.19
CA LEU A 91 11.05 33.14 -33.96
C LEU A 91 11.94 33.42 -32.73
N VAL A 92 13.09 34.05 -32.93
CA VAL A 92 14.10 34.33 -31.89
C VAL A 92 13.58 35.33 -30.85
N ASN A 93 12.66 36.20 -31.23
CA ASN A 93 12.10 37.23 -30.32
C ASN A 93 10.83 36.84 -29.57
N LEU A 94 10.41 35.57 -29.64
CA LEU A 94 9.25 35.11 -28.88
C LEU A 94 9.66 34.82 -27.42
N ASP A 95 8.85 35.31 -26.49
CA ASP A 95 8.97 34.92 -25.09
C ASP A 95 8.48 33.48 -24.92
N TRP A 96 9.40 32.60 -24.62
CA TRP A 96 9.14 31.18 -24.40
C TRP A 96 8.88 30.82 -22.95
N THR A 97 8.72 31.83 -22.11
CA THR A 97 8.41 31.59 -20.69
C THR A 97 7.03 30.95 -20.57
N PRO A 98 6.90 29.78 -19.93
CA PRO A 98 5.62 29.12 -19.76
C PRO A 98 4.66 30.00 -18.97
N VAL A 99 3.43 30.13 -19.46
CA VAL A 99 2.36 30.80 -18.69
C VAL A 99 1.78 29.81 -17.70
N PRO A 100 1.91 30.00 -16.36
CA PRO A 100 1.54 29.03 -15.34
C PRO A 100 0.02 28.99 -15.11
N ILE A 101 -0.75 28.54 -16.10
CA ILE A 101 -2.21 28.42 -16.02
C ILE A 101 -2.58 27.14 -15.26
N VAL A 102 -1.99 26.01 -15.64
CA VAL A 102 -2.25 24.69 -15.07
C VAL A 102 -1.98 24.64 -13.56
N PRO A 103 -0.83 25.15 -13.06
CA PRO A 103 -0.55 25.17 -11.61
C PRO A 103 -1.63 25.84 -10.78
N LYS A 104 -2.24 26.90 -11.32
CA LYS A 104 -3.32 27.62 -10.64
C LYS A 104 -4.57 26.74 -10.48
N PHE A 105 -4.97 26.04 -11.55
CA PHE A 105 -6.13 25.15 -11.49
C PHE A 105 -5.88 23.94 -10.60
N VAL A 106 -4.70 23.31 -10.69
CA VAL A 106 -4.31 22.20 -9.83
C VAL A 106 -4.42 22.59 -8.36
N LYS A 107 -3.86 23.75 -7.97
CA LYS A 107 -3.94 24.25 -6.59
C LYS A 107 -5.37 24.50 -6.13
N ILE A 108 -6.24 25.02 -7.01
CA ILE A 108 -7.66 25.25 -6.68
C ILE A 108 -8.36 23.90 -6.41
N VAL A 109 -8.17 22.92 -7.30
CA VAL A 109 -8.80 21.58 -7.16
C VAL A 109 -8.29 20.88 -5.90
N VAL A 110 -6.98 20.85 -5.70
CA VAL A 110 -6.36 20.24 -4.51
C VAL A 110 -6.89 20.88 -3.23
N ASN A 111 -6.89 22.23 -3.15
CA ASN A 111 -7.38 22.92 -1.96
C ASN A 111 -8.88 22.70 -1.74
N LYS A 112 -9.68 22.57 -2.79
CA LYS A 112 -11.11 22.24 -2.68
C LYS A 112 -11.31 20.85 -2.08
N ILE A 113 -10.56 19.85 -2.54
CA ILE A 113 -10.62 18.49 -1.98
C ILE A 113 -10.16 18.49 -0.52
N LEU A 114 -9.06 19.16 -0.21
CA LEU A 114 -8.51 19.24 1.16
C LEU A 114 -9.44 20.00 2.13
N SER A 115 -10.26 20.93 1.62
CA SER A 115 -11.25 21.63 2.45
C SER A 115 -12.44 20.75 2.85
N SER A 116 -12.64 19.63 2.15
CA SER A 116 -13.67 18.65 2.49
C SER A 116 -13.17 17.79 3.65
N LYS A 117 -13.82 17.91 4.82
CA LYS A 117 -13.46 17.08 5.97
C LYS A 117 -14.06 15.68 5.80
N PHE A 118 -13.22 14.67 5.88
CA PHE A 118 -13.62 13.28 5.88
C PHE A 118 -13.66 12.76 7.32
N TYR A 119 -14.79 12.21 7.69
CA TYR A 119 -14.92 11.51 8.98
C TYR A 119 -15.06 10.01 8.69
N PRO A 120 -14.20 9.15 9.24
CA PRO A 120 -14.34 7.73 9.05
C PRO A 120 -15.64 7.25 9.69
N ASN A 121 -16.51 6.63 8.91
CA ASN A 121 -17.68 5.94 9.41
C ASN A 121 -17.37 4.45 9.53
N ILE A 122 -17.55 3.90 10.71
CA ILE A 122 -17.20 2.53 11.04
C ILE A 122 -18.45 1.79 11.42
N GLU A 123 -18.68 0.67 10.77
CA GLU A 123 -19.79 -0.23 11.04
C GLU A 123 -19.29 -1.64 11.32
N ALA A 124 -19.84 -2.24 12.37
CA ALA A 124 -19.56 -3.63 12.70
C ALA A 124 -20.23 -4.57 11.68
N VAL A 125 -19.48 -5.53 11.19
CA VAL A 125 -19.94 -6.49 10.17
C VAL A 125 -20.37 -7.81 10.80
N ASP A 126 -19.90 -8.11 12.01
CA ASP A 126 -20.19 -9.35 12.70
C ASP A 126 -21.67 -9.45 13.12
N PRO A 127 -22.28 -10.65 13.05
CA PRO A 127 -23.70 -10.84 13.34
C PRO A 127 -24.11 -10.47 14.77
N LEU A 128 -23.20 -10.64 15.74
CA LEU A 128 -23.46 -10.33 17.15
C LEU A 128 -23.59 -8.82 17.36
N SER A 129 -22.61 -8.05 16.91
CA SER A 129 -22.64 -6.59 17.04
C SER A 129 -23.80 -5.98 16.26
N ARG A 130 -24.17 -6.55 15.11
CA ARG A 130 -25.38 -6.12 14.37
C ARG A 130 -26.64 -6.37 15.17
N SER A 131 -26.80 -7.55 15.77
CA SER A 131 -27.98 -7.86 16.56
C SER A 131 -28.09 -6.98 17.82
N GLU A 132 -26.97 -6.67 18.48
CA GLU A 132 -26.92 -5.69 19.57
C GLU A 132 -27.33 -4.30 19.13
N LYS A 133 -26.80 -3.84 17.99
CA LYS A 133 -27.16 -2.54 17.39
C LYS A 133 -28.65 -2.47 17.03
N ASP A 134 -29.19 -3.52 16.45
CA ASP A 134 -30.62 -3.60 16.10
C ASP A 134 -31.51 -3.61 17.37
N TYR A 135 -31.07 -4.28 18.42
CA TYR A 135 -31.76 -4.26 19.71
C TYR A 135 -31.79 -2.84 20.31
N GLU A 136 -30.65 -2.16 20.36
CA GLU A 136 -30.58 -0.79 20.88
C GLU A 136 -31.37 0.20 19.99
N LYS A 137 -31.35 0.04 18.68
CA LYS A 137 -32.17 0.83 17.76
C LYS A 137 -33.67 0.63 18.04
N ASN A 138 -34.12 -0.59 18.25
CA ASN A 138 -35.51 -0.87 18.56
C ASN A 138 -35.91 -0.35 19.93
N LYS A 139 -35.04 -0.47 20.95
CA LYS A 139 -35.25 0.11 22.26
C LYS A 139 -35.41 1.64 22.19
N MET A 140 -34.55 2.29 21.41
CA MET A 140 -34.59 3.75 21.25
C MET A 140 -35.83 4.21 20.48
N LYS A 141 -36.29 3.45 19.48
CA LYS A 141 -37.57 3.71 18.78
C LYS A 141 -38.74 3.71 19.75
N ILE A 142 -38.80 2.77 20.67
CA ILE A 142 -39.83 2.70 21.70
C ILE A 142 -39.81 3.95 22.60
N PHE A 143 -38.62 4.45 22.96
CA PHE A 143 -38.50 5.68 23.73
C PHE A 143 -38.96 6.91 22.95
N ILE A 144 -38.66 6.99 21.66
CA ILE A 144 -39.10 8.08 20.78
C ILE A 144 -40.63 8.07 20.62
N GLU A 145 -41.20 6.90 20.39
CA GLU A 145 -42.68 6.72 20.29
C GLU A 145 -43.38 7.11 21.59
N ASN A 146 -42.76 6.92 22.74
CA ASN A 146 -43.32 7.25 24.06
C ASN A 146 -42.77 8.55 24.64
N LYS A 147 -42.26 9.46 23.80
CA LYS A 147 -41.64 10.72 24.22
C LYS A 147 -42.53 11.55 25.12
N ASP A 148 -43.81 11.64 24.86
CA ASP A 148 -44.76 12.42 25.65
C ASP A 148 -44.91 11.88 27.07
N ILE A 149 -44.98 10.54 27.22
CA ILE A 149 -45.02 9.87 28.54
C ILE A 149 -43.73 10.12 29.31
N LEU A 150 -42.58 10.13 28.62
CA LEU A 150 -41.29 10.41 29.26
C LEU A 150 -41.18 11.85 29.71
N LYS A 151 -41.80 12.82 28.99
CA LYS A 151 -41.88 14.23 29.41
C LYS A 151 -42.75 14.38 30.67
N GLU A 152 -43.94 13.78 30.72
CA GLU A 152 -44.78 13.78 31.91
C GLU A 152 -44.09 13.16 33.14
N ALA A 153 -43.35 12.05 32.94
CA ALA A 153 -42.57 11.41 34.00
C ALA A 153 -41.44 12.34 34.52
N LYS A 154 -40.72 13.02 33.61
CA LYS A 154 -39.70 14.02 33.96
C LYS A 154 -40.28 15.18 34.76
N ASP A 155 -41.41 15.74 34.33
CA ASP A 155 -42.13 16.83 34.99
C ASP A 155 -42.66 16.41 36.38
N SER A 156 -42.97 15.14 36.57
CA SER A 156 -43.33 14.55 37.84
C SER A 156 -42.13 14.22 38.77
N GLY A 157 -40.92 14.55 38.36
CA GLY A 157 -39.68 14.36 39.13
C GLY A 157 -39.14 12.94 39.11
N LEU A 158 -39.65 12.05 38.25
CA LEU A 158 -39.12 10.72 38.09
C LEU A 158 -37.84 10.74 37.21
N ARG A 159 -36.87 9.95 37.58
CA ARG A 159 -35.65 9.78 36.76
C ARG A 159 -35.97 8.89 35.57
N THR A 160 -35.85 9.45 34.38
CA THR A 160 -35.98 8.74 33.12
C THR A 160 -34.59 8.25 32.65
N GLU A 161 -34.53 7.10 31.99
CA GLU A 161 -33.31 6.51 31.45
C GLU A 161 -32.72 7.37 30.32
N VAL A 162 -33.57 8.04 29.57
CA VAL A 162 -33.22 8.94 28.45
C VAL A 162 -33.85 10.29 28.68
N ASP A 163 -33.15 11.36 28.39
CA ASP A 163 -33.68 12.71 28.45
C ASP A 163 -34.64 12.96 27.28
N PRO A 164 -35.95 13.16 27.53
CA PRO A 164 -36.93 13.32 26.47
C PRO A 164 -36.68 14.56 25.59
N ASP A 165 -35.99 15.59 26.12
CA ASP A 165 -35.68 16.79 25.35
C ASP A 165 -34.58 16.58 24.28
N SER A 166 -33.80 15.50 24.42
CA SER A 166 -32.76 15.11 23.47
C SER A 166 -33.28 14.20 22.34
N LEU A 167 -34.53 13.75 22.43
CA LEU A 167 -35.12 12.86 21.42
C LEU A 167 -35.72 13.64 20.26
N PRO A 168 -35.57 13.14 19.00
CA PRO A 168 -36.12 13.77 17.80
C PRO A 168 -37.66 13.85 17.82
N ASP A 169 -38.18 14.82 17.08
CA ASP A 169 -39.63 15.03 16.97
C ASP A 169 -40.22 14.54 15.65
N THR A 170 -39.39 14.46 14.59
CA THR A 170 -39.84 14.05 13.26
C THR A 170 -39.32 12.65 12.88
N ALA A 171 -40.01 11.97 11.97
CA ALA A 171 -39.62 10.65 11.50
C ALA A 171 -38.24 10.68 10.80
N GLU A 172 -37.96 11.73 10.03
CA GLU A 172 -36.69 11.91 9.33
C GLU A 172 -35.54 12.14 10.31
N GLU A 173 -35.76 12.99 11.32
CA GLU A 173 -34.77 13.20 12.39
C GLU A 173 -34.54 11.93 13.20
N THR A 174 -35.57 11.11 13.40
CA THR A 174 -35.47 9.82 14.09
C THR A 174 -34.54 8.87 13.34
N GLU A 175 -34.66 8.79 12.03
CA GLU A 175 -33.80 7.91 11.23
C GLU A 175 -32.34 8.37 11.28
N ILE A 176 -32.10 9.66 11.12
CA ILE A 176 -30.75 10.24 11.23
C ILE A 176 -30.17 10.05 12.64
N PHE A 177 -30.98 10.27 13.67
CA PHE A 177 -30.58 10.09 15.07
C PHE A 177 -30.17 8.65 15.36
N LEU A 178 -30.95 7.66 14.89
CA LEU A 178 -30.67 6.23 15.09
C LEU A 178 -29.42 5.77 14.34
N GLU A 179 -29.12 6.36 13.18
CA GLU A 179 -27.92 6.02 12.42
C GLU A 179 -26.64 6.65 13.01
N THR A 180 -26.78 7.86 13.53
CA THR A 180 -25.62 8.66 13.98
C THR A 180 -25.24 8.36 15.43
N ASN A 181 -26.24 8.20 16.32
CA ASN A 181 -25.99 8.13 17.76
C ASN A 181 -25.88 6.69 18.31
N ILE A 182 -26.46 5.70 17.60
CA ILE A 182 -26.41 4.33 18.08
C ILE A 182 -25.22 3.61 17.44
N LYS A 183 -24.14 3.52 18.20
CA LYS A 183 -22.94 2.77 17.85
C LYS A 183 -22.62 1.75 18.91
N THR A 184 -22.15 0.57 18.48
CA THR A 184 -21.68 -0.46 19.40
C THR A 184 -20.33 -0.04 20.05
N ALA A 185 -20.03 -0.59 21.21
CA ALA A 185 -18.75 -0.32 21.88
C ALA A 185 -17.54 -0.65 20.98
N ALA A 186 -17.65 -1.68 20.14
CA ALA A 186 -16.63 -2.06 19.18
C ALA A 186 -16.46 -1.01 18.07
N GLU A 187 -17.56 -0.45 17.55
CA GLU A 187 -17.51 0.63 16.54
C GLU A 187 -16.89 1.90 17.11
N ILE A 188 -17.23 2.26 18.35
CA ILE A 188 -16.67 3.44 19.03
C ILE A 188 -15.17 3.24 19.26
N ALA A 189 -14.76 2.09 19.80
CA ALA A 189 -13.36 1.78 20.02
C ALA A 189 -12.54 1.79 18.73
N ALA A 190 -13.07 1.21 17.66
CA ALA A 190 -12.45 1.23 16.35
C ALA A 190 -12.35 2.65 15.76
N GLN A 191 -13.38 3.48 15.93
CA GLN A 191 -13.36 4.88 15.49
C GLN A 191 -12.30 5.71 16.23
N ILE A 192 -12.19 5.53 17.54
CA ILE A 192 -11.15 6.17 18.36
C ILE A 192 -9.77 5.70 17.89
N GLY A 193 -9.60 4.39 17.69
CA GLY A 193 -8.35 3.81 17.22
C GLY A 193 -7.90 4.35 15.86
N ILE A 194 -8.81 4.46 14.89
CA ILE A 194 -8.51 5.02 13.57
C ILE A 194 -8.16 6.51 13.67
N ASN A 195 -8.95 7.29 14.37
CA ASN A 195 -8.68 8.71 14.54
C ASN A 195 -7.32 8.95 15.22
N LEU A 196 -6.98 8.13 16.22
CA LEU A 196 -5.69 8.21 16.89
C LEU A 196 -4.54 7.84 15.95
N THR A 197 -4.69 6.78 15.14
CA THR A 197 -3.70 6.37 14.15
C THR A 197 -3.47 7.46 13.10
N LEU A 198 -4.54 8.06 12.57
CA LEU A 198 -4.44 9.15 11.61
C LEU A 198 -3.75 10.38 12.20
N SER A 199 -4.08 10.73 13.45
CA SER A 199 -3.45 11.86 14.16
C SER A 199 -1.97 11.61 14.45
N TRP A 200 -1.58 10.41 14.86
CA TRP A 200 -0.17 10.09 15.13
C TRP A 200 0.71 10.10 13.88
N ASN A 201 0.13 9.78 12.74
CA ASN A 201 0.84 9.80 11.46
C ASN A 201 0.81 11.17 10.76
N ASP A 202 0.19 12.19 11.35
CA ASP A 202 -0.06 13.47 10.69
C ASP A 202 -0.64 13.29 9.28
N PHE A 203 -1.59 12.34 9.18
CA PHE A 203 -2.09 11.84 7.89
C PHE A 203 -2.61 12.97 7.00
N ASP A 204 -3.37 13.92 7.53
CA ASP A 204 -4.03 14.97 6.76
C ASP A 204 -3.02 15.94 6.12
N GLU A 205 -2.01 16.37 6.87
CA GLU A 205 -1.06 17.38 6.40
C GLU A 205 0.10 16.77 5.61
N ARG A 206 0.58 15.60 6.05
CA ARG A 206 1.80 15.00 5.53
C ARG A 206 1.54 14.05 4.37
N ILE A 207 0.50 13.20 4.47
CA ILE A 207 0.25 12.12 3.51
C ILE A 207 -0.88 12.47 2.57
N PHE A 208 -2.04 12.83 3.10
CA PHE A 208 -3.26 13.07 2.32
C PHE A 208 -3.08 14.19 1.31
N ARG A 209 -2.44 15.29 1.70
CA ARG A 209 -2.18 16.40 0.78
C ARG A 209 -1.36 15.96 -0.43
N ARG A 210 -0.25 15.23 -0.20
CA ARG A 210 0.60 14.73 -1.30
C ARG A 210 -0.14 13.75 -2.20
N ASN A 211 -0.91 12.85 -1.59
CA ASN A 211 -1.73 11.91 -2.34
C ASN A 211 -2.77 12.59 -3.22
N VAL A 212 -3.41 13.64 -2.73
CA VAL A 212 -4.36 14.43 -3.53
C VAL A 212 -3.65 15.15 -4.67
N GLU A 213 -2.47 15.73 -4.41
CA GLU A 213 -1.65 16.35 -5.45
C GLU A 213 -1.25 15.33 -6.53
N ASP A 214 -0.76 14.15 -6.16
CA ASP A 214 -0.40 13.09 -7.11
C ASP A 214 -1.62 12.53 -7.84
N LEU A 215 -2.74 12.35 -7.18
CA LEU A 215 -3.97 11.88 -7.81
C LEU A 215 -4.48 12.86 -8.87
N VAL A 216 -4.38 14.17 -8.61
CA VAL A 216 -4.79 15.20 -9.56
C VAL A 216 -3.79 15.35 -10.70
N THR A 217 -2.49 15.17 -10.45
CA THR A 217 -1.42 15.37 -11.47
C THR A 217 -1.08 14.11 -12.24
N CYS A 218 -0.94 12.98 -11.56
CA CYS A 218 -0.49 11.72 -12.13
C CYS A 218 -1.61 10.69 -12.29
N GLY A 219 -2.78 10.91 -11.65
CA GLY A 219 -3.91 9.98 -11.67
C GLY A 219 -3.76 8.77 -10.73
N ILE A 220 -2.67 8.67 -9.99
CA ILE A 220 -2.39 7.58 -9.04
C ILE A 220 -1.87 8.18 -7.75
N ALA A 221 -2.36 7.70 -6.62
CA ALA A 221 -1.84 7.98 -5.29
C ALA A 221 -1.51 6.67 -4.58
N VAL A 222 -0.40 6.63 -3.87
CA VAL A 222 0.09 5.41 -3.21
C VAL A 222 0.50 5.70 -1.79
N THR A 223 -0.02 4.90 -0.86
CA THR A 223 0.43 4.87 0.53
C THR A 223 0.88 3.47 0.87
N LYS A 224 1.79 3.37 1.80
CA LYS A 224 2.20 2.11 2.40
C LYS A 224 1.85 2.08 3.87
N ARG A 225 1.18 1.03 4.28
CA ARG A 225 0.91 0.76 5.68
C ARG A 225 1.90 -0.28 6.22
N SER A 226 2.53 0.03 7.33
CA SER A 226 3.42 -0.87 8.05
C SER A 226 3.04 -0.94 9.52
N ASN A 227 3.43 -2.03 10.18
CA ASN A 227 3.23 -2.19 11.61
C ASN A 227 4.60 -2.19 12.30
N ASP A 228 4.91 -1.11 13.01
CA ASP A 228 6.12 -0.98 13.80
C ASP A 228 5.82 -1.40 15.24
N PRO A 229 6.66 -2.27 15.86
CA PRO A 229 6.45 -2.72 17.25
C PRO A 229 6.44 -1.57 18.26
N ASN A 230 7.11 -0.47 18.00
CA ASN A 230 7.23 0.68 18.91
C ASN A 230 6.17 1.75 18.66
N TYR A 231 5.83 1.99 17.39
CA TYR A 231 4.94 3.09 16.97
C TYR A 231 3.55 2.63 16.58
N GLY A 232 3.33 1.30 16.47
CA GLY A 232 2.05 0.76 16.02
C GLY A 232 1.89 0.84 14.50
N ILE A 233 0.71 1.24 14.03
CA ILE A 233 0.42 1.36 12.60
C ILE A 233 1.02 2.66 12.09
N VAL A 234 1.96 2.53 11.16
CA VAL A 234 2.61 3.66 10.47
C VAL A 234 2.13 3.68 9.03
N GLU A 235 1.72 4.84 8.58
CA GLU A 235 1.37 5.10 7.18
C GLU A 235 2.43 6.02 6.57
N ASP A 236 2.99 5.59 5.45
CA ASP A 236 4.00 6.33 4.71
C ASP A 236 3.50 6.67 3.31
N TYR A 237 3.84 7.87 2.87
CA TYR A 237 3.65 8.29 1.49
C TYR A 237 4.65 7.57 0.59
N VAL A 238 4.17 7.05 -0.54
CA VAL A 238 5.00 6.45 -1.59
C VAL A 238 4.84 7.25 -2.87
N ASP A 239 5.95 7.73 -3.43
CA ASP A 239 5.92 8.42 -4.71
C ASP A 239 5.51 7.45 -5.83
N PRO A 240 4.41 7.75 -6.57
CA PRO A 240 3.95 6.90 -7.66
C PRO A 240 4.99 6.63 -8.76
N ALA A 241 5.96 7.52 -8.95
CA ALA A 241 7.03 7.33 -9.92
C ALA A 241 7.95 6.15 -9.56
N PHE A 242 8.11 5.85 -8.29
CA PHE A 242 8.93 4.74 -7.79
C PHE A 242 8.13 3.51 -7.37
N PHE A 243 6.82 3.58 -7.54
CA PHE A 243 5.94 2.47 -7.23
C PHE A 243 5.95 1.44 -8.36
N ILE A 244 6.16 0.20 -8.00
CA ILE A 244 6.21 -0.95 -8.89
C ILE A 244 5.05 -1.87 -8.57
N HIS A 245 4.33 -2.31 -9.58
CA HIS A 245 3.23 -3.25 -9.42
C HIS A 245 3.15 -4.22 -10.59
N SER A 246 2.49 -5.35 -10.39
CA SER A 246 2.16 -6.28 -11.47
C SER A 246 1.12 -5.66 -12.41
N PHE A 247 0.93 -6.30 -13.55
CA PHE A 247 -0.16 -5.90 -14.43
C PHE A 247 -1.49 -5.90 -13.67
N THR A 248 -2.28 -4.86 -13.89
CA THR A 248 -3.63 -4.71 -13.33
C THR A 248 -4.58 -4.23 -14.42
N SER A 249 -5.80 -4.74 -14.40
CA SER A 249 -6.92 -4.25 -15.19
C SER A 249 -7.92 -3.44 -14.37
N ASP A 250 -7.78 -3.49 -13.04
CA ASP A 250 -8.66 -2.78 -12.10
C ASP A 250 -8.06 -1.41 -11.73
N PRO A 251 -8.80 -0.31 -11.88
CA PRO A 251 -8.36 1.01 -11.44
C PRO A 251 -8.10 1.11 -9.93
N ASN A 252 -8.66 0.20 -9.12
CA ASN A 252 -8.43 0.14 -7.68
C ASN A 252 -7.29 -0.79 -7.27
N PHE A 253 -6.56 -1.38 -8.23
CA PHE A 253 -5.43 -2.27 -7.99
C PHE A 253 -5.73 -3.50 -7.13
N THR A 254 -6.97 -4.02 -7.16
CA THR A 254 -7.38 -5.17 -6.33
C THR A 254 -6.86 -6.51 -6.86
N ASP A 255 -6.46 -6.57 -8.13
CA ASP A 255 -5.99 -7.76 -8.85
C ASP A 255 -4.46 -7.90 -8.93
N ILE A 256 -3.71 -7.02 -8.28
CA ILE A 256 -2.25 -7.07 -8.32
C ILE A 256 -1.69 -8.29 -7.57
N THR A 257 -0.68 -8.91 -8.13
CA THR A 257 0.00 -10.06 -7.56
C THR A 257 1.26 -9.70 -6.77
N TYR A 258 1.92 -8.62 -7.16
CA TYR A 258 3.02 -8.04 -6.40
C TYR A 258 2.98 -6.51 -6.48
N ALA A 259 3.48 -5.91 -5.42
CA ALA A 259 3.69 -4.47 -5.32
C ALA A 259 5.01 -4.19 -4.60
N GLY A 260 5.58 -3.05 -4.86
CA GLY A 260 6.80 -2.59 -4.20
C GLY A 260 7.13 -1.16 -4.53
N HIS A 261 8.07 -0.60 -3.81
CA HIS A 261 8.61 0.71 -4.13
C HIS A 261 10.10 0.76 -3.84
N VAL A 262 10.79 1.60 -4.58
CA VAL A 262 12.23 1.84 -4.37
C VAL A 262 12.37 3.05 -3.45
N LYS A 263 13.12 2.86 -2.37
CA LYS A 263 13.48 3.93 -1.44
C LYS A 263 14.99 4.08 -1.36
N ARG A 264 15.43 5.30 -1.15
CA ARG A 264 16.84 5.59 -0.86
C ARG A 264 17.03 5.76 0.63
N MET A 265 18.06 5.16 1.16
CA MET A 265 18.42 5.31 2.56
C MET A 265 19.93 5.35 2.74
N SER A 266 20.41 5.96 3.81
CA SER A 266 21.81 5.92 4.19
C SER A 266 22.17 4.55 4.76
N ILE A 267 23.47 4.22 4.77
CA ILE A 267 23.95 2.98 5.42
C ILE A 267 23.63 2.98 6.91
N SER A 268 23.68 4.15 7.54
CA SER A 268 23.31 4.31 8.96
C SER A 268 21.87 3.95 9.21
N GLU A 269 20.96 4.37 8.33
CA GLU A 269 19.55 4.02 8.39
C GLU A 269 19.32 2.54 8.08
N LEU A 270 20.06 1.98 7.12
CA LEU A 270 20.03 0.55 6.83
C LEU A 270 20.47 -0.27 8.05
N LYS A 271 21.53 0.13 8.75
CA LYS A 271 21.97 -0.53 9.98
C LYS A 271 20.90 -0.46 11.08
N ARG A 272 20.20 0.66 11.19
CA ARG A 272 19.11 0.82 12.14
C ARG A 272 17.92 -0.09 11.81
N THR A 273 17.55 -0.20 10.53
CA THR A 273 16.40 -0.98 10.08
C THR A 273 16.68 -2.48 10.02
N ALA A 274 17.81 -2.88 9.45
CA ALA A 274 18.20 -4.29 9.31
C ALA A 274 18.78 -4.87 10.62
N GLY A 275 19.22 -4.02 11.56
CA GLY A 275 19.74 -4.44 12.85
C GLY A 275 20.91 -5.43 12.72
N ASN A 276 20.82 -6.55 13.45
CA ASN A 276 21.87 -7.58 13.50
C ASN A 276 21.77 -8.62 12.36
N GLN A 277 21.01 -8.34 11.28
CA GLN A 277 20.86 -9.32 10.18
C GLN A 277 22.09 -9.42 9.29
N PHE A 278 22.97 -8.41 9.31
CA PHE A 278 24.20 -8.34 8.54
C PHE A 278 25.38 -8.05 9.44
N THR A 279 26.56 -8.53 9.02
CA THR A 279 27.86 -8.24 9.66
C THR A 279 28.41 -6.90 9.17
N GLU A 280 29.36 -6.31 9.91
CA GLU A 280 30.02 -5.07 9.50
C GLU A 280 30.73 -5.18 8.15
N ASP A 281 31.34 -6.35 7.86
CA ASP A 281 31.99 -6.62 6.58
C ASP A 281 30.99 -6.65 5.42
N GLU A 282 29.77 -7.11 5.67
CA GLU A 282 28.69 -7.10 4.67
C GLU A 282 28.20 -5.68 4.40
N TYR A 283 28.03 -4.85 5.43
CA TYR A 283 27.69 -3.43 5.26
C TYR A 283 28.77 -2.70 4.46
N GLU A 284 30.04 -2.97 4.73
CA GLU A 284 31.16 -2.39 3.95
C GLU A 284 31.14 -2.84 2.49
N LYS A 285 30.86 -4.13 2.22
CA LYS A 285 30.68 -4.63 0.85
C LYS A 285 29.52 -3.97 0.12
N MET A 286 28.38 -3.79 0.81
CA MET A 286 27.24 -3.07 0.25
C MET A 286 27.62 -1.64 -0.13
N ALA A 287 28.31 -0.92 0.76
CA ALA A 287 28.80 0.42 0.51
C ALA A 287 29.71 0.49 -0.71
N ARG A 288 30.68 -0.42 -0.78
CA ARG A 288 31.63 -0.48 -1.91
C ARG A 288 30.96 -0.84 -3.23
N THR A 289 29.94 -1.73 -3.22
CA THR A 289 29.18 -2.09 -4.43
C THR A 289 28.46 -0.89 -5.00
N VAL A 290 27.89 -0.07 -4.14
CA VAL A 290 27.24 1.18 -4.54
C VAL A 290 28.25 2.15 -5.14
N MET A 291 29.42 2.35 -4.49
CA MET A 291 30.47 3.22 -5.01
C MET A 291 30.98 2.79 -6.39
N ASN A 292 31.20 1.50 -6.61
CA ASN A 292 31.66 0.98 -7.89
C ASN A 292 30.66 1.17 -9.03
N ARG A 293 29.35 1.20 -8.73
CA ARG A 293 28.29 1.53 -9.70
C ARG A 293 28.29 2.99 -10.12
N PHE A 294 28.58 3.90 -9.21
CA PHE A 294 28.67 5.33 -9.53
C PHE A 294 29.88 5.68 -10.41
N GLY A 295 30.91 4.82 -10.46
CA GLY A 295 32.12 5.08 -11.22
C GLY A 295 32.12 4.61 -12.67
N ASN A 296 31.31 3.62 -13.06
CA ASN A 296 31.48 2.93 -14.33
C ASN A 296 30.23 2.68 -15.16
N ASP A 297 29.04 2.96 -14.69
CA ASP A 297 27.85 2.71 -15.47
C ASP A 297 26.76 3.74 -15.25
N SER A 298 26.40 4.40 -16.34
CA SER A 298 25.29 5.35 -16.44
C SER A 298 23.91 4.70 -16.38
N SER A 299 23.83 3.43 -16.00
CA SER A 299 22.57 2.73 -15.71
C SER A 299 22.03 3.11 -14.34
N ARG A 300 21.63 4.35 -14.21
CA ARG A 300 20.87 4.81 -13.06
C ARG A 300 19.47 4.26 -13.14
N LEU A 301 19.09 3.48 -12.16
CA LEU A 301 17.74 2.95 -12.03
C LEU A 301 16.70 4.03 -11.78
N MET A 302 17.10 5.08 -11.12
CA MET A 302 16.31 6.28 -10.96
C MET A 302 16.72 7.29 -12.02
N GLY A 303 16.20 7.06 -13.22
CA GLY A 303 16.13 8.05 -14.27
C GLY A 303 17.45 8.70 -14.69
N SER A 304 17.84 8.45 -15.91
CA SER A 304 18.54 9.45 -16.70
C SER A 304 17.60 10.65 -16.98
N GLY A 305 16.43 10.68 -16.36
CA GLY A 305 15.50 11.78 -16.36
C GLY A 305 15.94 12.81 -15.35
N TYR A 306 16.07 14.00 -15.80
CA TYR A 306 16.30 15.25 -15.12
C TYR A 306 15.50 15.31 -13.81
N ASP A 307 16.13 14.91 -12.71
CA ASP A 307 15.68 15.24 -11.36
C ASP A 307 16.51 16.44 -10.90
N PRO A 308 15.94 17.66 -10.87
CA PRO A 308 16.67 18.85 -10.40
C PRO A 308 17.15 18.71 -8.95
N GLY A 309 16.61 17.76 -8.18
CA GLY A 309 17.14 17.33 -6.89
C GLY A 309 18.43 16.52 -7.00
N MET A 310 18.63 15.76 -8.09
CA MET A 310 19.81 14.89 -8.25
C MET A 310 21.10 15.62 -8.62
N GLU A 311 21.05 16.75 -9.29
CA GLU A 311 22.27 17.54 -9.51
C GLU A 311 22.93 17.97 -8.19
N ARG A 312 22.15 18.17 -7.13
CA ARG A 312 22.66 18.47 -5.79
C ARG A 312 23.37 17.27 -5.16
N TYR A 313 22.98 16.06 -5.49
CA TYR A 313 23.60 14.83 -4.98
C TYR A 313 24.95 14.50 -5.60
N TYR A 314 25.33 15.16 -6.69
CA TYR A 314 26.62 14.92 -7.35
C TYR A 314 27.80 15.61 -6.69
N TYR A 315 27.58 16.53 -5.77
CA TYR A 315 28.63 17.39 -5.22
C TYR A 315 29.20 16.94 -3.86
N GLY A 316 29.14 15.64 -3.57
CA GLY A 316 29.92 15.09 -2.45
C GLY A 316 29.44 15.43 -1.04
N TYR A 317 28.18 15.85 -0.91
CA TYR A 317 27.57 16.14 0.38
C TYR A 317 26.84 14.96 1.00
N ASP A 318 26.80 13.80 0.32
CA ASP A 318 25.96 12.71 0.75
C ASP A 318 26.73 11.59 1.42
N GLU A 319 26.17 11.17 2.56
CA GLU A 319 26.41 9.86 3.11
C GLU A 319 26.14 8.79 2.03
N TYR A 320 26.86 7.68 2.11
CA TYR A 320 26.63 6.54 1.21
C TYR A 320 25.15 6.15 1.19
N THR A 321 24.47 6.47 0.10
CA THR A 321 23.05 6.15 -0.09
C THR A 321 22.90 4.83 -0.84
N ILE A 322 21.99 4.01 -0.37
CA ILE A 322 21.67 2.71 -0.94
C ILE A 322 20.23 2.73 -1.42
N GLU A 323 19.97 2.12 -2.57
CA GLU A 323 18.63 1.89 -3.06
C GLU A 323 18.12 0.54 -2.58
N VAL A 324 16.96 0.55 -1.96
CA VAL A 324 16.29 -0.63 -1.41
C VAL A 324 14.92 -0.78 -2.03
N LEU A 325 14.66 -1.94 -2.61
CA LEU A 325 13.33 -2.32 -3.07
C LEU A 325 12.60 -2.97 -1.89
N ASP A 326 11.61 -2.26 -1.38
CA ASP A 326 10.63 -2.79 -0.44
C ASP A 326 9.49 -3.41 -1.24
N PHE A 327 9.25 -4.70 -1.11
CA PHE A 327 8.32 -5.42 -1.96
C PHE A 327 7.46 -6.40 -1.19
N GLU A 328 6.28 -6.64 -1.74
CA GLU A 328 5.34 -7.62 -1.27
C GLU A 328 4.75 -8.40 -2.46
N PHE A 329 4.44 -9.65 -2.26
CA PHE A 329 3.75 -10.46 -3.27
C PHE A 329 2.79 -11.45 -2.63
N VAL A 330 1.70 -11.71 -3.34
CA VAL A 330 0.70 -12.71 -2.96
C VAL A 330 1.09 -14.04 -3.52
N SER A 331 1.06 -15.06 -2.69
CA SER A 331 1.22 -16.45 -3.09
C SER A 331 0.06 -17.28 -2.56
N VAL A 332 -0.14 -18.44 -3.15
CA VAL A 332 -1.18 -19.37 -2.70
C VAL A 332 -0.51 -20.52 -1.98
N ASP A 333 -0.87 -20.70 -0.71
CA ASP A 333 -0.41 -21.81 0.11
C ASP A 333 -1.56 -22.76 0.45
N ASN A 334 -1.27 -24.04 0.44
CA ASN A 334 -2.21 -25.06 0.86
C ASN A 334 -2.20 -25.17 2.38
N ILE A 335 -3.36 -24.95 2.98
CA ILE A 335 -3.62 -25.19 4.40
C ILE A 335 -4.36 -26.51 4.51
N ILE A 336 -3.94 -27.35 5.46
CA ILE A 336 -4.52 -28.66 5.67
C ILE A 336 -5.35 -28.63 6.96
N PHE A 337 -6.59 -29.02 6.85
CA PHE A 337 -7.48 -29.28 7.95
C PHE A 337 -7.72 -30.76 8.09
N GLU A 338 -7.70 -31.25 9.31
CA GLU A 338 -8.18 -32.59 9.62
C GLU A 338 -9.69 -32.53 9.84
N LYS A 339 -10.43 -33.16 8.96
CA LYS A 339 -11.87 -33.44 9.16
C LYS A 339 -11.94 -34.71 10.02
N LYS A 340 -12.56 -34.59 11.18
CA LYS A 340 -12.76 -35.70 12.11
C LYS A 340 -14.25 -35.92 12.30
N GLU A 341 -14.73 -37.12 11.98
CA GLU A 341 -16.10 -37.51 12.25
C GLU A 341 -16.16 -38.32 13.57
N SER A 342 -17.05 -37.89 14.45
CA SER A 342 -17.32 -38.60 15.71
C SER A 342 -18.26 -39.77 15.46
N ARG A 343 -18.28 -40.78 16.36
CA ARG A 343 -19.24 -41.89 16.37
C ARG A 343 -20.70 -41.43 16.36
N PHE A 344 -20.99 -40.20 16.75
CA PHE A 344 -22.32 -39.60 16.77
C PHE A 344 -22.63 -38.75 15.53
N GLY A 345 -21.78 -38.81 14.47
CA GLY A 345 -21.97 -38.04 13.23
C GLY A 345 -21.59 -36.57 13.32
N ASN A 346 -21.02 -36.12 14.44
CA ASN A 346 -20.53 -34.75 14.56
C ASN A 346 -19.20 -34.60 13.80
N ILE A 347 -19.16 -33.64 12.87
CA ILE A 347 -17.97 -33.34 12.05
C ILE A 347 -17.25 -32.13 12.66
N GLY A 348 -15.96 -32.27 12.96
CA GLY A 348 -15.09 -31.20 13.41
C GLY A 348 -13.93 -30.98 12.43
N PHE A 349 -13.56 -29.72 12.19
CA PHE A 349 -12.39 -29.34 11.38
C PHE A 349 -11.32 -28.78 12.29
N TYR A 350 -10.11 -29.37 12.23
CA TYR A 350 -8.98 -28.97 13.04
C TYR A 350 -7.81 -28.53 12.16
N TYR A 351 -7.33 -27.32 12.37
CA TYR A 351 -6.16 -26.81 11.65
C TYR A 351 -4.90 -27.60 11.97
N LYS A 352 -4.19 -28.07 10.94
CA LYS A 352 -2.96 -28.89 11.03
C LYS A 352 -1.73 -28.24 10.40
N GLY A 353 -1.86 -27.06 9.86
CA GLY A 353 -0.77 -26.36 9.19
C GLY A 353 -0.58 -26.78 7.74
N HIS A 354 0.67 -26.76 7.27
CA HIS A 354 1.01 -27.00 5.87
C HIS A 354 1.48 -28.45 5.59
N LYS A 355 1.72 -29.23 6.64
CA LYS A 355 2.24 -30.61 6.55
C LYS A 355 1.43 -31.51 7.45
N TYR A 356 0.47 -32.19 6.89
CA TYR A 356 -0.31 -33.19 7.61
C TYR A 356 -0.72 -34.31 6.68
N ASN A 357 -0.49 -35.54 7.11
CA ASN A 357 -1.03 -36.74 6.49
C ASN A 357 -1.99 -37.40 7.47
N ALA A 358 -3.22 -37.62 7.02
CA ALA A 358 -4.19 -38.33 7.86
C ALA A 358 -3.69 -39.76 8.16
N PRO A 359 -3.73 -40.23 9.41
CA PRO A 359 -3.33 -41.59 9.76
C PRO A 359 -4.28 -42.60 9.11
N GLN A 360 -3.72 -43.57 8.43
CA GLN A 360 -4.48 -44.59 7.71
C GLN A 360 -5.26 -45.56 8.61
N GLN A 361 -4.87 -45.65 9.89
CA GLN A 361 -5.55 -46.49 10.89
C GLN A 361 -6.00 -45.63 12.06
N SER A 362 -7.24 -45.27 12.09
CA SER A 362 -7.84 -44.59 13.23
C SER A 362 -9.23 -45.13 13.53
N VAL A 363 -9.62 -45.12 14.81
CA VAL A 363 -10.95 -45.50 15.28
C VAL A 363 -12.04 -44.53 14.77
N TYR A 364 -11.61 -43.37 14.30
CA TYR A 364 -12.47 -42.31 13.75
C TYR A 364 -12.10 -42.08 12.31
N ASP A 365 -13.10 -41.77 11.49
CA ASP A 365 -12.89 -41.38 10.12
C ASP A 365 -12.19 -40.01 10.08
N ARG A 366 -10.96 -40.00 9.60
CA ARG A 366 -10.12 -38.81 9.53
C ARG A 366 -9.70 -38.56 8.08
N GLU A 367 -10.02 -37.42 7.57
CA GLU A 367 -9.73 -37.01 6.21
C GLU A 367 -8.92 -35.71 6.22
N ALA A 368 -7.92 -35.62 5.35
CA ALA A 368 -7.20 -34.37 5.14
C ALA A 368 -7.93 -33.55 4.09
N VAL A 369 -8.42 -32.38 4.51
CA VAL A 369 -9.08 -31.41 3.63
C VAL A 369 -8.08 -30.31 3.31
N TYR A 370 -7.82 -30.09 2.03
CA TYR A 370 -6.91 -29.07 1.55
C TYR A 370 -7.69 -27.81 1.20
N MET A 371 -7.27 -26.69 1.76
CA MET A 371 -7.82 -25.37 1.46
C MET A 371 -6.70 -24.49 0.92
N GLN A 372 -6.93 -23.88 -0.24
CA GLN A 372 -6.02 -22.88 -0.78
C GLN A 372 -6.29 -21.54 -0.11
N ASN A 373 -5.26 -20.94 0.44
CA ASN A 373 -5.33 -19.64 1.07
C ASN A 373 -4.26 -18.72 0.47
N GLN A 374 -4.62 -17.51 0.17
CA GLN A 374 -3.67 -16.49 -0.22
C GLN A 374 -2.87 -16.04 1.00
N THR A 375 -1.56 -16.02 0.83
CA THR A 375 -0.59 -15.57 1.83
C THR A 375 0.24 -14.45 1.24
N LEU A 376 0.59 -13.47 2.05
CA LEU A 376 1.43 -12.34 1.65
C LEU A 376 2.84 -12.55 2.18
N TYR A 377 3.79 -12.52 1.28
CA TYR A 377 5.21 -12.49 1.58
C TYR A 377 5.76 -11.11 1.24
N GLY A 378 6.77 -10.69 1.96
CA GLY A 378 7.43 -9.42 1.67
C GLY A 378 8.78 -9.31 2.33
N GLY A 379 9.54 -8.33 1.90
CA GLY A 379 10.89 -8.07 2.41
C GLY A 379 11.54 -6.89 1.72
N ASN A 380 12.76 -6.62 2.10
CA ASN A 380 13.56 -5.51 1.59
C ASN A 380 14.78 -6.06 0.86
N TYR A 381 14.91 -5.75 -0.42
CA TYR A 381 16.02 -6.16 -1.27
C TYR A 381 16.95 -4.99 -1.56
N ILE A 382 18.22 -5.15 -1.28
CA ILE A 382 19.24 -4.13 -1.57
C ILE A 382 19.64 -4.24 -3.03
N LEU A 383 19.29 -3.23 -3.82
CA LEU A 383 19.44 -3.25 -5.27
C LEU A 383 20.90 -3.44 -5.68
N GLY A 384 21.09 -4.37 -6.62
CA GLY A 384 22.41 -4.68 -7.17
C GLY A 384 23.31 -5.53 -6.31
N THR A 385 22.77 -6.09 -5.24
CA THR A 385 23.46 -7.01 -4.35
C THR A 385 22.71 -8.34 -4.29
N ASP A 386 23.22 -9.29 -3.52
CA ASP A 386 22.55 -10.54 -3.20
C ASP A 386 21.96 -10.52 -1.78
N TYR A 387 21.72 -9.33 -1.22
CA TYR A 387 21.29 -9.18 0.15
C TYR A 387 19.79 -8.84 0.24
N ILE A 388 19.10 -9.54 1.12
CA ILE A 388 17.68 -9.33 1.47
C ILE A 388 17.54 -9.35 2.99
N TYR A 389 16.73 -8.45 3.53
CA TYR A 389 16.42 -8.40 4.96
C TYR A 389 14.92 -8.30 5.20
N ASP A 390 14.49 -8.65 6.40
CA ASP A 390 13.08 -8.67 6.83
C ASP A 390 12.16 -9.46 5.90
N TYR A 391 12.71 -10.45 5.19
CA TYR A 391 11.93 -11.30 4.32
C TYR A 391 11.21 -12.39 5.10
N GLY A 392 9.93 -12.53 4.83
CA GLY A 392 9.13 -13.60 5.40
C GLY A 392 7.64 -13.45 5.13
N LEU A 393 6.89 -14.34 5.76
CA LEU A 393 5.42 -14.28 5.77
C LEU A 393 4.97 -13.07 6.58
N LYS A 394 4.20 -12.19 5.96
CA LYS A 394 3.58 -11.06 6.67
C LYS A 394 2.45 -11.57 7.54
N LYS A 395 2.53 -11.28 8.84
CA LYS A 395 1.51 -11.64 9.84
C LYS A 395 0.56 -10.46 10.03
N ASN A 396 -0.66 -10.75 10.48
CA ASN A 396 -1.67 -9.74 10.81
C ASN A 396 -2.11 -8.85 9.63
N ILE A 397 -2.28 -9.48 8.47
CA ILE A 397 -2.72 -8.77 7.27
C ILE A 397 -4.24 -8.67 7.26
N PRO A 398 -4.80 -7.52 6.85
CA PRO A 398 -6.22 -7.38 6.66
C PRO A 398 -6.70 -8.32 5.55
N LYS A 399 -7.67 -9.16 5.88
CA LYS A 399 -8.34 -10.01 4.90
C LYS A 399 -9.53 -9.29 4.28
N ASN A 400 -9.92 -9.75 3.10
CA ASN A 400 -11.15 -9.24 2.50
C ASN A 400 -12.35 -9.69 3.34
N VAL A 401 -13.25 -8.77 3.66
CA VAL A 401 -14.44 -9.04 4.48
C VAL A 401 -15.39 -10.03 3.79
N HIS A 402 -15.45 -9.98 2.46
CA HIS A 402 -16.33 -10.85 1.65
C HIS A 402 -15.68 -12.18 1.27
N ASP A 403 -14.34 -12.26 1.32
CA ASP A 403 -13.59 -13.46 0.98
C ASP A 403 -12.36 -13.58 1.88
N LEU A 404 -12.51 -14.32 2.96
CA LEU A 404 -11.46 -14.53 3.96
C LEU A 404 -10.24 -15.32 3.43
N THR A 405 -10.35 -15.88 2.22
CA THR A 405 -9.24 -16.56 1.55
C THR A 405 -8.32 -15.59 0.82
N ARG A 406 -8.79 -14.38 0.55
CA ARG A 406 -8.01 -13.32 -0.11
C ARG A 406 -7.36 -12.39 0.89
N THR A 407 -6.11 -12.05 0.63
CA THR A 407 -5.34 -11.07 1.38
C THR A 407 -5.18 -9.78 0.59
N ARG A 408 -5.09 -8.65 1.30
CA ARG A 408 -4.76 -7.36 0.70
C ARG A 408 -3.29 -7.05 0.95
N MET A 409 -2.65 -6.37 0.00
CA MET A 409 -1.30 -5.84 0.18
C MET A 409 -1.31 -4.63 1.11
N SER A 410 -0.13 -4.27 1.60
CA SER A 410 0.06 -3.09 2.47
C SER A 410 0.01 -1.76 1.71
N TYR A 411 -0.02 -1.81 0.37
CA TYR A 411 -0.12 -0.67 -0.52
C TYR A 411 -1.55 -0.33 -0.86
#